data_3a36c2abdd323fb6111b55fcad6e25d4
#
_entry.id   3a36c2abdd323fb6111b55fcad6e25d4
#
_cell.length_a   1.000
_cell.length_b   1.000
_cell.length_c   1.000
_cell.angle_alpha   90.00
_cell.angle_beta   90.00
_cell.angle_gamma   90.00
#
_symmetry.space_group_name_H-M   'P 1'
#
loop_
_entity.id
_entity.type
_entity.pdbx_description
1 polymer ?
#
loop_
_entity_poly.entity_id
_entity_poly.type
_entity_poly.pdbx_seq_one_letter_code
_entity_poly.pdbx_strand_id
1 'polypeptide(L)'
;CIPGYLIGDLWEQQTFLDDCQYYAEKLVEASQDICIMFGNVAFEKDKLNEDGRLRKYNAAVACQNGKVFGGYMGRNFIIKNSLPNYREFDDYRYFYSLQKLCAEEDAVVAEALQPLEITIRDKQIKVGLMICEDGWTENYHLNVPQTLANNGAEILFNLSCSPYSLGKNKKRNKLFGAQAKEAGVPLVYCNNVGIQNNGKNVFTYDGCSSAYNADGTLITSAEMYADTL
;
A
#
# COMPACT_ATOMS: atom_id res chain seq x y z
N CYS A 1 -4.21 -7.49 0.87
CA CYS A 1 -3.40 -7.79 -0.34
C CYS A 1 -3.88 -9.09 -0.96
N ILE A 2 -4.12 -9.10 -2.27
CA ILE A 2 -4.53 -10.33 -2.99
C ILE A 2 -3.44 -11.40 -2.90
N PRO A 3 -2.19 -11.13 -3.32
CA PRO A 3 -1.17 -12.18 -3.42
C PRO A 3 -0.45 -12.48 -2.09
N GLY A 4 -0.69 -11.73 -1.03
CA GLY A 4 0.22 -11.66 0.11
C GLY A 4 1.42 -10.76 -0.19
N TYR A 5 2.54 -10.93 0.56
CA TYR A 5 3.68 -10.04 0.39
C TYR A 5 5.03 -10.77 0.29
N LEU A 6 5.45 -11.44 1.35
CA LEU A 6 6.77 -12.09 1.40
C LEU A 6 6.72 -13.48 0.77
N ILE A 7 6.45 -13.56 -0.52
CA ILE A 7 6.22 -14.81 -1.27
C ILE A 7 7.42 -15.25 -2.13
N GLY A 8 8.50 -14.48 -2.10
CA GLY A 8 9.75 -14.84 -2.79
C GLY A 8 9.62 -14.91 -4.31
N ASP A 9 10.24 -15.93 -4.91
CA ASP A 9 10.34 -16.05 -6.37
C ASP A 9 9.02 -16.38 -7.09
N LEU A 10 7.89 -16.51 -6.37
CA LEU A 10 6.56 -16.54 -7.01
C LEU A 10 6.29 -15.27 -7.83
N TRP A 11 6.90 -14.14 -7.45
CA TRP A 11 6.85 -12.92 -8.24
C TRP A 11 7.44 -13.03 -9.65
N GLU A 12 8.24 -14.06 -9.94
CA GLU A 12 8.81 -14.29 -11.26
C GLU A 12 8.00 -15.29 -12.11
N GLN A 13 6.89 -15.81 -11.59
CA GLN A 13 6.03 -16.75 -12.29
C GLN A 13 4.88 -16.03 -12.99
N GLN A 14 4.85 -16.06 -14.33
CA GLN A 14 3.82 -15.37 -15.11
C GLN A 14 2.41 -15.84 -14.77
N THR A 15 2.19 -17.13 -14.58
CA THR A 15 0.88 -17.68 -14.18
C THR A 15 0.40 -17.10 -12.86
N PHE A 16 1.29 -16.89 -11.89
CA PHE A 16 0.95 -16.28 -10.63
C PHE A 16 0.58 -14.78 -10.78
N LEU A 17 1.30 -14.07 -11.66
CA LEU A 17 0.96 -12.67 -11.98
C LEU A 17 -0.39 -12.56 -12.67
N ASP A 18 -0.70 -13.47 -13.58
CA ASP A 18 -1.98 -13.53 -14.28
C ASP A 18 -3.14 -13.82 -13.31
N ASP A 19 -2.95 -14.72 -12.34
CA ASP A 19 -3.91 -14.97 -11.27
C ASP A 19 -4.12 -13.71 -10.40
N CYS A 20 -3.07 -13.00 -10.04
CA CYS A 20 -3.16 -11.74 -9.30
C CYS A 20 -4.01 -10.71 -10.04
N GLN A 21 -3.85 -10.61 -11.35
CA GLN A 21 -4.65 -9.71 -12.19
C GLN A 21 -6.11 -10.18 -12.27
N TYR A 22 -6.34 -11.45 -12.51
CA TYR A 22 -7.68 -12.03 -12.56
C TYR A 22 -8.49 -11.76 -11.29
N TYR A 23 -7.90 -11.99 -10.10
CA TYR A 23 -8.59 -11.73 -8.84
C TYR A 23 -8.75 -10.23 -8.56
N ALA A 24 -7.86 -9.37 -9.06
CA ALA A 24 -8.06 -7.92 -9.01
C ALA A 24 -9.30 -7.50 -9.80
N GLU A 25 -9.49 -8.05 -11.00
CA GLU A 25 -10.67 -7.81 -11.83
C GLU A 25 -11.97 -8.25 -11.11
N LYS A 26 -11.93 -9.39 -10.40
CA LYS A 26 -13.08 -9.84 -9.58
C LYS A 26 -13.42 -8.88 -8.44
N LEU A 27 -12.43 -8.25 -7.80
CA LEU A 27 -12.66 -7.22 -6.79
C LEU A 27 -13.24 -5.95 -7.42
N VAL A 28 -12.78 -5.57 -8.62
CA VAL A 28 -13.33 -4.43 -9.35
C VAL A 28 -14.81 -4.69 -9.70
N GLU A 29 -15.14 -5.87 -10.23
CA GLU A 29 -16.52 -6.28 -10.50
C GLU A 29 -17.41 -6.23 -9.24
N ALA A 30 -16.87 -6.65 -8.09
CA ALA A 30 -17.57 -6.67 -6.80
C ALA A 30 -17.74 -5.29 -6.15
N SER A 31 -17.11 -4.23 -6.67
CA SER A 31 -17.11 -2.90 -6.05
C SER A 31 -18.39 -2.08 -6.30
N GLN A 32 -19.54 -2.75 -6.47
CA GLN A 32 -20.83 -2.07 -6.62
C GLN A 32 -21.25 -1.41 -5.29
N ASP A 33 -21.58 -0.12 -5.35
CA ASP A 33 -22.01 0.69 -4.20
C ASP A 33 -21.00 0.79 -3.04
N ILE A 34 -19.77 0.35 -3.25
CA ILE A 34 -18.68 0.39 -2.27
C ILE A 34 -17.36 0.76 -2.95
N CYS A 35 -16.53 1.54 -2.24
CA CYS A 35 -15.14 1.75 -2.63
C CYS A 35 -14.27 0.65 -2.01
N ILE A 36 -13.56 -0.11 -2.83
CA ILE A 36 -12.63 -1.15 -2.41
C ILE A 36 -11.19 -0.68 -2.70
N MET A 37 -10.32 -0.71 -1.68
CA MET A 37 -8.90 -0.45 -1.81
C MET A 37 -8.11 -1.69 -1.41
N PHE A 38 -7.23 -2.17 -2.28
CA PHE A 38 -6.47 -3.40 -2.04
C PHE A 38 -5.06 -3.33 -2.60
N GLY A 39 -4.13 -4.06 -1.95
CA GLY A 39 -2.78 -4.24 -2.46
C GLY A 39 -2.71 -5.36 -3.49
N ASN A 40 -1.89 -5.17 -4.51
CA ASN A 40 -1.63 -6.15 -5.57
C ASN A 40 -0.24 -5.93 -6.17
N VAL A 41 0.16 -6.81 -7.08
CA VAL A 41 1.24 -6.56 -8.03
C VAL A 41 0.65 -5.90 -9.29
N ALA A 42 1.30 -4.85 -9.76
CA ALA A 42 1.05 -4.29 -11.09
C ALA A 42 2.29 -4.47 -11.98
N PHE A 43 2.10 -4.60 -13.28
CA PHE A 43 3.19 -4.73 -14.24
C PHE A 43 2.82 -4.13 -15.60
N GLU A 44 3.84 -3.71 -16.31
CA GLU A 44 3.72 -3.17 -17.68
C GLU A 44 4.33 -4.19 -18.64
N LYS A 45 3.49 -4.85 -19.48
CA LYS A 45 3.88 -6.00 -20.33
C LYS A 45 5.07 -5.72 -21.25
N ASP A 46 5.23 -4.46 -21.67
CA ASP A 46 6.27 -4.05 -22.63
C ASP A 46 7.48 -3.40 -21.95
N LYS A 47 7.52 -3.38 -20.61
CA LYS A 47 8.62 -2.77 -19.84
C LYS A 47 9.44 -3.84 -19.11
N LEU A 48 10.74 -3.81 -19.38
CA LEU A 48 11.71 -4.65 -18.68
C LEU A 48 12.59 -3.79 -17.76
N ASN A 49 13.08 -4.37 -16.69
CA ASN A 49 14.13 -3.82 -15.87
C ASN A 49 15.50 -4.00 -16.53
N GLU A 50 16.55 -3.38 -15.98
CA GLU A 50 17.93 -3.48 -16.45
C GLU A 50 18.46 -4.93 -16.53
N ASP A 51 17.92 -5.82 -15.71
CA ASP A 51 18.25 -7.25 -15.67
C ASP A 51 17.42 -8.12 -16.63
N GLY A 52 16.61 -7.50 -17.46
CA GLY A 52 15.77 -8.17 -18.47
C GLY A 52 14.47 -8.79 -17.92
N ARG A 53 14.16 -8.65 -16.62
CA ARG A 53 12.91 -9.13 -16.04
C ARG A 53 11.77 -8.15 -16.28
N LEU A 54 10.55 -8.70 -16.33
CA LEU A 54 9.33 -7.90 -16.41
C LEU A 54 9.29 -6.87 -15.26
N ARG A 55 9.02 -5.61 -15.61
CA ARG A 55 8.88 -4.55 -14.61
C ARG A 55 7.61 -4.72 -13.82
N LYS A 56 7.76 -4.91 -12.52
CA LYS A 56 6.68 -5.08 -11.55
C LYS A 56 6.72 -3.99 -10.50
N TYR A 57 5.55 -3.63 -10.01
CA TYR A 57 5.35 -2.65 -8.95
C TYR A 57 4.62 -3.31 -7.78
N ASN A 58 5.10 -3.08 -6.56
CA ASN A 58 4.28 -3.28 -5.37
C ASN A 58 3.25 -2.16 -5.38
N ALA A 59 1.99 -2.52 -5.59
CA ALA A 59 0.96 -1.58 -5.99
C ALA A 59 -0.29 -1.67 -5.10
N ALA A 60 -1.06 -0.59 -5.09
CA ALA A 60 -2.43 -0.58 -4.56
C ALA A 60 -3.40 -0.09 -5.63
N VAL A 61 -4.58 -0.68 -5.63
CA VAL A 61 -5.68 -0.34 -6.51
C VAL A 61 -6.85 0.15 -5.67
N ALA A 62 -7.52 1.20 -6.14
CA ALA A 62 -8.80 1.64 -5.60
C ALA A 62 -9.85 1.58 -6.70
N CYS A 63 -11.03 1.05 -6.39
CA CYS A 63 -12.12 0.90 -7.35
C CYS A 63 -13.49 1.14 -6.71
N GLN A 64 -14.44 1.55 -7.53
CA GLN A 64 -15.84 1.75 -7.13
C GLN A 64 -16.74 1.59 -8.34
N ASN A 65 -17.91 0.95 -8.16
CA ASN A 65 -18.91 0.75 -9.22
C ASN A 65 -18.32 0.13 -10.49
N GLY A 66 -17.47 -0.87 -10.35
CA GLY A 66 -16.84 -1.57 -11.47
C GLY A 66 -15.76 -0.78 -12.20
N LYS A 67 -15.30 0.35 -11.67
CA LYS A 67 -14.27 1.20 -12.28
C LYS A 67 -13.09 1.39 -11.34
N VAL A 68 -11.89 1.31 -11.89
CA VAL A 68 -10.66 1.63 -11.18
C VAL A 68 -10.43 3.14 -11.23
N PHE A 69 -10.03 3.72 -10.09
CA PHE A 69 -9.60 5.11 -10.04
C PHE A 69 -8.22 5.28 -10.68
N GLY A 70 -7.93 6.48 -11.19
CA GLY A 70 -6.60 6.83 -11.64
C GLY A 70 -5.60 6.78 -10.48
N GLY A 71 -4.37 6.39 -10.80
CA GLY A 71 -3.27 6.32 -9.84
C GLY A 71 -2.14 7.28 -10.19
N TYR A 72 -0.91 6.92 -9.86
CA TYR A 72 0.24 7.79 -10.07
C TYR A 72 0.69 7.81 -11.53
N MET A 73 1.04 9.00 -12.02
CA MET A 73 1.65 9.20 -13.32
C MET A 73 0.84 8.58 -14.48
N GLY A 74 -0.49 8.79 -14.46
CA GLY A 74 -1.41 8.31 -15.51
C GLY A 74 -1.71 6.81 -15.49
N ARG A 75 -1.25 6.09 -14.47
CA ARG A 75 -1.53 4.65 -14.29
C ARG A 75 -2.84 4.45 -13.52
N ASN A 76 -3.37 3.22 -13.55
CA ASN A 76 -4.58 2.83 -12.82
C ASN A 76 -4.25 2.20 -11.45
N PHE A 77 -3.09 2.52 -10.88
CA PHE A 77 -2.63 2.00 -9.58
C PHE A 77 -1.68 2.97 -8.90
N ILE A 78 -1.62 2.87 -7.59
CA ILE A 78 -0.66 3.55 -6.74
C ILE A 78 0.61 2.69 -6.68
N ILE A 79 1.77 3.30 -6.76
CA ILE A 79 3.07 2.61 -6.70
C ILE A 79 3.71 2.88 -5.34
N LYS A 80 4.18 1.83 -4.69
CA LYS A 80 4.96 1.94 -3.46
C LYS A 80 6.22 2.75 -3.69
N ASN A 81 6.40 3.79 -2.88
CA ASN A 81 7.56 4.68 -2.97
C ASN A 81 8.78 4.09 -2.24
N SER A 82 8.57 3.62 -1.01
CA SER A 82 9.62 3.16 -0.11
C SER A 82 9.71 1.64 -0.13
N LEU A 83 10.69 1.10 -0.83
CA LEU A 83 10.93 -0.34 -0.91
C LEU A 83 11.89 -0.78 0.20
N PRO A 84 11.46 -1.54 1.22
CA PRO A 84 12.37 -2.05 2.23
C PRO A 84 13.30 -3.12 1.65
N ASN A 85 14.58 -3.04 2.01
CA ASN A 85 15.61 -3.98 1.61
C ASN A 85 16.53 -4.30 2.79
N TYR A 86 15.93 -4.75 3.89
CA TYR A 86 16.62 -5.09 5.13
C TYR A 86 15.94 -6.27 5.82
N ARG A 87 16.71 -7.08 6.55
CA ARG A 87 16.25 -8.30 7.23
C ARG A 87 15.57 -9.26 6.25
N GLU A 88 14.26 -9.56 6.50
CA GLU A 88 13.42 -10.40 5.67
C GLU A 88 12.91 -9.73 4.38
N PHE A 89 13.09 -8.42 4.25
CA PHE A 89 12.56 -7.65 3.13
C PHE A 89 13.55 -7.57 1.99
N ASP A 90 13.07 -7.83 0.77
CA ASP A 90 13.85 -7.93 -0.46
C ASP A 90 13.09 -7.29 -1.64
N ASP A 91 12.46 -6.17 -1.38
CA ASP A 91 11.57 -5.52 -2.37
C ASP A 91 12.31 -5.09 -3.63
N TYR A 92 13.57 -4.63 -3.52
CA TYR A 92 14.36 -4.20 -4.68
C TYR A 92 14.65 -5.33 -5.67
N ARG A 93 14.58 -6.58 -5.23
CA ARG A 93 14.77 -7.74 -6.10
C ARG A 93 13.61 -7.91 -7.08
N TYR A 94 12.40 -7.53 -6.68
CA TYR A 94 11.17 -7.85 -7.41
C TYR A 94 10.46 -6.63 -7.97
N PHE A 95 10.59 -5.46 -7.33
CA PHE A 95 9.74 -4.31 -7.61
C PHE A 95 10.52 -3.07 -8.02
N TYR A 96 9.90 -2.30 -8.89
CA TYR A 96 10.35 -0.98 -9.30
C TYR A 96 9.66 0.08 -8.43
N SER A 97 10.42 0.99 -7.82
CA SER A 97 9.86 2.00 -6.91
C SER A 97 9.31 3.20 -7.66
N LEU A 98 8.41 3.96 -7.01
CA LEU A 98 7.96 5.24 -7.53
C LEU A 98 9.14 6.21 -7.74
N GLN A 99 10.12 6.21 -6.83
CA GLN A 99 11.31 7.06 -6.95
C GLN A 99 12.09 6.79 -8.25
N LYS A 100 12.32 5.51 -8.57
CA LYS A 100 13.01 5.13 -9.82
C LYS A 100 12.20 5.54 -11.05
N LEU A 101 10.88 5.32 -10.99
CA LEU A 101 9.99 5.69 -12.08
C LEU A 101 9.97 7.20 -12.32
N CYS A 102 9.88 8.00 -11.25
CA CYS A 102 9.94 9.47 -11.36
C CYS A 102 11.28 9.94 -11.95
N ALA A 103 12.39 9.32 -11.53
CA ALA A 103 13.71 9.63 -12.08
C ALA A 103 13.83 9.27 -13.58
N GLU A 104 13.20 8.18 -14.01
CA GLU A 104 13.18 7.76 -15.42
C GLU A 104 12.30 8.70 -16.29
N GLU A 105 11.18 9.16 -15.75
CA GLU A 105 10.21 10.01 -16.44
C GLU A 105 10.42 11.52 -16.19
N ASP A 106 11.57 11.90 -15.60
CA ASP A 106 11.94 13.30 -15.26
C ASP A 106 10.88 14.02 -14.42
N ALA A 107 10.29 13.30 -13.46
CA ALA A 107 9.22 13.77 -12.61
C ALA A 107 9.66 13.92 -11.13
N VAL A 108 8.96 14.78 -10.40
CA VAL A 108 9.20 14.98 -8.96
C VAL A 108 8.30 14.05 -8.14
N VAL A 109 8.90 13.23 -7.27
CA VAL A 109 8.17 12.24 -6.46
C VAL A 109 7.07 12.88 -5.62
N ALA A 110 7.36 14.02 -4.99
CA ALA A 110 6.37 14.72 -4.16
C ALA A 110 5.15 15.21 -4.97
N GLU A 111 5.33 15.53 -6.25
CA GLU A 111 4.25 15.91 -7.16
C GLU A 111 3.48 14.69 -7.69
N ALA A 112 4.16 13.55 -7.82
CA ALA A 112 3.52 12.29 -8.23
C ALA A 112 2.61 11.69 -7.15
N LEU A 113 2.87 11.97 -5.87
CA LEU A 113 2.09 11.51 -4.73
C LEU A 113 0.78 12.30 -4.59
N GLN A 114 -0.18 12.04 -5.48
CA GLN A 114 -1.48 12.70 -5.48
C GLN A 114 -2.55 11.87 -4.76
N PRO A 115 -3.43 12.50 -3.95
CA PRO A 115 -4.58 11.81 -3.39
C PRO A 115 -5.58 11.42 -4.48
N LEU A 116 -6.32 10.34 -4.23
CA LEU A 116 -7.43 9.88 -5.07
C LEU A 116 -8.71 10.64 -4.71
N GLU A 117 -9.47 11.08 -5.70
CA GLU A 117 -10.80 11.66 -5.49
C GLU A 117 -11.86 10.54 -5.53
N ILE A 118 -12.48 10.27 -4.40
CA ILE A 118 -13.48 9.21 -4.22
C ILE A 118 -14.79 9.83 -3.82
N THR A 119 -15.91 9.37 -4.39
CA THR A 119 -17.24 9.82 -4.02
C THR A 119 -17.90 8.84 -3.04
N ILE A 120 -18.24 9.31 -1.85
CA ILE A 120 -18.95 8.53 -0.83
C ILE A 120 -20.20 9.29 -0.43
N ARG A 121 -21.38 8.69 -0.65
CA ARG A 121 -22.68 9.31 -0.31
C ARG A 121 -22.78 10.77 -0.83
N ASP A 122 -22.53 10.97 -2.10
CA ASP A 122 -22.58 12.28 -2.80
C ASP A 122 -21.53 13.32 -2.34
N LYS A 123 -20.58 12.93 -1.51
CA LYS A 123 -19.45 13.77 -1.11
C LYS A 123 -18.17 13.30 -1.79
N GLN A 124 -17.45 14.21 -2.41
CA GLN A 124 -16.08 13.96 -2.85
C GLN A 124 -15.14 14.07 -1.67
N ILE A 125 -14.26 13.09 -1.53
CA ILE A 125 -13.23 13.00 -0.48
C ILE A 125 -11.89 12.70 -1.16
N LYS A 126 -10.87 13.44 -0.79
CA LYS A 126 -9.49 13.19 -1.23
C LYS A 126 -8.80 12.21 -0.30
N VAL A 127 -8.49 11.04 -0.82
CA VAL A 127 -7.88 9.94 -0.08
C VAL A 127 -6.41 9.79 -0.43
N GLY A 128 -5.52 9.96 0.54
CA GLY A 128 -4.12 9.62 0.42
C GLY A 128 -3.92 8.11 0.65
N LEU A 129 -3.62 7.37 -0.42
CA LEU A 129 -3.39 5.93 -0.35
C LEU A 129 -1.90 5.65 -0.42
N MET A 130 -1.38 4.87 0.54
CA MET A 130 0.03 4.49 0.66
C MET A 130 0.18 3.02 1.04
N ILE A 131 1.38 2.46 0.86
CA ILE A 131 1.63 1.03 1.00
C ILE A 131 2.72 0.79 2.06
N CYS A 132 2.32 0.20 3.18
CA CYS A 132 3.17 -0.37 4.23
C CYS A 132 4.35 0.54 4.63
N GLU A 133 5.54 0.30 4.06
CA GLU A 133 6.80 1.02 4.36
C GLU A 133 6.71 2.53 4.09
N ASP A 134 5.81 2.97 3.21
CA ASP A 134 5.59 4.39 2.96
C ASP A 134 5.18 5.17 4.22
N GLY A 135 4.59 4.49 5.19
CA GLY A 135 4.26 5.05 6.51
C GLY A 135 5.40 5.01 7.52
N TRP A 136 6.53 4.32 7.24
CA TRP A 136 7.68 4.21 8.13
C TRP A 136 8.75 5.24 7.75
N THR A 137 8.56 6.49 8.15
CA THR A 137 9.33 7.64 7.64
C THR A 137 10.70 7.84 8.29
N GLU A 138 11.00 7.15 9.40
CA GLU A 138 12.21 7.39 10.22
C GLU A 138 13.54 7.28 9.44
N ASN A 139 13.58 6.49 8.35
CA ASN A 139 14.80 6.21 7.58
C ASN A 139 14.75 6.73 6.13
N TYR A 140 13.76 7.54 5.79
CA TYR A 140 13.55 8.05 4.44
C TYR A 140 13.56 9.57 4.40
N HIS A 141 14.09 10.14 3.33
CA HIS A 141 14.12 11.59 3.13
C HIS A 141 12.74 12.20 2.84
N LEU A 142 11.83 11.39 2.26
CA LEU A 142 10.48 11.81 1.92
C LEU A 142 9.49 11.24 2.95
N ASN A 143 8.72 12.13 3.56
CA ASN A 143 7.59 11.76 4.41
C ASN A 143 6.33 11.63 3.55
N VAL A 144 6.01 10.40 3.10
CA VAL A 144 4.88 10.12 2.21
C VAL A 144 3.54 10.55 2.82
N PRO A 145 3.19 10.21 4.09
CA PRO A 145 1.97 10.70 4.75
C PRO A 145 1.82 12.21 4.69
N GLN A 146 2.86 12.95 5.09
CA GLN A 146 2.86 14.41 5.09
C GLN A 146 2.74 14.99 3.67
N THR A 147 3.41 14.36 2.70
CA THR A 147 3.35 14.80 1.30
C THR A 147 1.94 14.65 0.73
N LEU A 148 1.28 13.51 0.98
CA LEU A 148 -0.11 13.29 0.57
C LEU A 148 -1.07 14.29 1.21
N ALA A 149 -0.90 14.59 2.49
CA ALA A 149 -1.70 15.62 3.19
C ALA A 149 -1.46 17.02 2.61
N ASN A 150 -0.21 17.39 2.34
CA ASN A 150 0.15 18.67 1.71
C ASN A 150 -0.45 18.79 0.28
N ASN A 151 -0.58 17.68 -0.44
CA ASN A 151 -1.23 17.60 -1.75
C ASN A 151 -2.77 17.53 -1.65
N GLY A 152 -3.32 17.68 -0.45
CA GLY A 152 -4.74 17.86 -0.20
C GLY A 152 -5.50 16.61 0.21
N ALA A 153 -4.83 15.52 0.62
CA ALA A 153 -5.53 14.38 1.22
C ALA A 153 -6.27 14.79 2.50
N GLU A 154 -7.53 14.38 2.62
CA GLU A 154 -8.39 14.63 3.78
C GLU A 154 -8.40 13.45 4.76
N ILE A 155 -7.95 12.28 4.29
CA ILE A 155 -7.77 11.06 5.08
C ILE A 155 -6.67 10.22 4.44
N LEU A 156 -5.88 9.52 5.26
CA LEU A 156 -4.82 8.62 4.82
C LEU A 156 -5.19 7.16 5.06
N PHE A 157 -4.90 6.30 4.07
CA PHE A 157 -4.97 4.85 4.21
C PHE A 157 -3.61 4.22 3.97
N ASN A 158 -3.15 3.40 4.91
CA ASN A 158 -1.95 2.60 4.74
C ASN A 158 -2.34 1.12 4.62
N LEU A 159 -2.17 0.55 3.43
CA LEU A 159 -2.40 -0.88 3.18
C LEU A 159 -1.13 -1.65 3.46
N SER A 160 -1.16 -2.52 4.46
CA SER A 160 0.02 -3.21 4.97
C SER A 160 -0.11 -4.72 4.97
N CYS A 161 1.03 -5.36 4.74
CA CYS A 161 1.28 -6.75 5.03
C CYS A 161 2.56 -6.79 5.89
N SER A 162 2.46 -6.24 7.11
CA SER A 162 3.59 -6.02 8.01
C SER A 162 3.70 -7.18 8.99
N PRO A 163 4.77 -8.02 8.91
CA PRO A 163 4.89 -9.21 9.73
C PRO A 163 5.04 -8.86 11.21
N TYR A 164 4.57 -9.77 12.05
CA TYR A 164 4.67 -9.66 13.49
C TYR A 164 6.13 -9.73 13.97
N SER A 165 6.44 -8.90 14.93
CA SER A 165 7.58 -9.08 15.84
C SER A 165 7.24 -8.54 17.22
N LEU A 166 7.93 -9.03 18.24
CA LEU A 166 7.65 -8.66 19.64
C LEU A 166 7.72 -7.12 19.82
N GLY A 167 6.65 -6.55 20.34
CA GLY A 167 6.54 -5.11 20.58
C GLY A 167 6.23 -4.25 19.35
N LYS A 168 6.16 -4.83 18.14
CA LYS A 168 5.96 -4.07 16.90
C LYS A 168 4.61 -3.34 16.85
N ASN A 169 3.54 -3.93 17.40
CA ASN A 169 2.24 -3.25 17.42
C ASN A 169 2.27 -1.97 18.27
N LYS A 170 2.97 -1.98 19.40
CA LYS A 170 3.17 -0.76 20.23
C LYS A 170 3.94 0.31 19.41
N LYS A 171 4.96 -0.10 18.65
CA LYS A 171 5.71 0.81 17.77
C LYS A 171 4.83 1.35 16.65
N ARG A 172 3.99 0.50 16.00
CA ARG A 172 3.03 0.92 14.97
C ARG A 172 2.07 1.98 15.50
N ASN A 173 1.43 1.75 16.65
CA ASN A 173 0.48 2.68 17.24
C ASN A 173 1.11 4.05 17.53
N LYS A 174 2.32 4.06 18.07
CA LYS A 174 3.07 5.29 18.30
C LYS A 174 3.38 6.03 16.98
N LEU A 175 3.83 5.28 15.97
CA LEU A 175 4.24 5.84 14.69
C LEU A 175 3.04 6.40 13.92
N PHE A 176 2.00 5.61 13.71
CA PHE A 176 0.85 6.03 12.89
C PHE A 176 0.00 7.11 13.59
N GLY A 177 -0.08 7.09 14.92
CA GLY A 177 -0.65 8.22 15.67
C GLY A 177 0.17 9.50 15.49
N ALA A 178 1.50 9.42 15.53
CA ALA A 178 2.35 10.57 15.26
C ALA A 178 2.20 11.08 13.82
N GLN A 179 2.12 10.19 12.84
CA GLN A 179 1.91 10.54 11.42
C GLN A 179 0.57 11.24 11.20
N ALA A 180 -0.52 10.72 11.77
CA ALA A 180 -1.84 11.35 11.68
C ALA A 180 -1.81 12.77 12.26
N LYS A 181 -1.17 12.94 13.42
CA LYS A 181 -1.02 14.24 14.07
C LYS A 181 -0.17 15.22 13.25
N GLU A 182 0.96 14.79 12.72
CA GLU A 182 1.84 15.59 11.90
C GLU A 182 1.18 16.00 10.58
N ALA A 183 0.51 15.08 9.92
CA ALA A 183 -0.24 15.33 8.69
C ALA A 183 -1.51 16.17 8.93
N GLY A 184 -2.04 16.21 10.15
CA GLY A 184 -3.25 16.94 10.51
C GLY A 184 -4.53 16.33 9.93
N VAL A 185 -4.51 15.06 9.51
CA VAL A 185 -5.64 14.34 8.94
C VAL A 185 -5.78 12.95 9.55
N PRO A 186 -6.99 12.36 9.58
CA PRO A 186 -7.18 10.99 10.06
C PRO A 186 -6.36 9.98 9.26
N LEU A 187 -5.93 8.91 9.93
CA LEU A 187 -5.17 7.82 9.30
C LEU A 187 -5.76 6.47 9.66
N VAL A 188 -5.97 5.64 8.65
CA VAL A 188 -6.38 4.24 8.79
C VAL A 188 -5.23 3.33 8.37
N TYR A 189 -4.79 2.50 9.30
CA TYR A 189 -3.80 1.46 9.05
C TYR A 189 -4.50 0.11 8.91
N CYS A 190 -4.44 -0.49 7.72
CA CYS A 190 -5.00 -1.80 7.43
C CYS A 190 -3.87 -2.82 7.31
N ASN A 191 -3.84 -3.82 8.19
CA ASN A 191 -2.80 -4.84 8.17
C ASN A 191 -3.37 -6.23 7.93
N ASN A 192 -2.57 -7.06 7.26
CA ASN A 192 -2.87 -8.46 7.04
C ASN A 192 -2.93 -9.24 8.38
N VAL A 193 -3.70 -10.31 8.41
CA VAL A 193 -3.77 -11.27 9.52
C VAL A 193 -3.55 -12.68 8.99
N GLY A 194 -2.89 -13.53 9.79
CA GLY A 194 -2.67 -14.93 9.45
C GLY A 194 -1.20 -15.31 9.27
N ILE A 195 -0.98 -16.41 8.56
CA ILE A 195 0.34 -17.00 8.36
C ILE A 195 0.62 -17.13 6.88
N GLN A 196 1.85 -16.80 6.48
CA GLN A 196 2.34 -16.97 5.13
C GLN A 196 3.69 -17.70 5.14
N ASN A 197 3.80 -18.72 4.29
CA ASN A 197 5.01 -19.49 4.09
C ASN A 197 5.53 -19.28 2.67
N ASN A 198 6.80 -18.90 2.52
CA ASN A 198 7.46 -18.73 1.22
C ASN A 198 8.44 -19.85 0.87
N GLY A 199 8.35 -20.98 1.57
CA GLY A 199 9.25 -22.12 1.40
C GLY A 199 10.57 -22.03 2.18
N LYS A 200 11.01 -20.83 2.55
CA LYS A 200 12.23 -20.59 3.36
C LYS A 200 11.88 -20.14 4.77
N ASN A 201 10.87 -19.31 4.89
CA ASN A 201 10.46 -18.70 6.15
C ASN A 201 8.93 -18.76 6.30
N VAL A 202 8.49 -18.81 7.54
CA VAL A 202 7.09 -18.66 7.92
C VAL A 202 6.93 -17.32 8.60
N PHE A 203 6.06 -16.48 8.01
CA PHE A 203 5.74 -15.16 8.54
C PHE A 203 4.36 -15.17 9.18
N THR A 204 4.25 -14.54 10.34
CA THR A 204 2.98 -14.35 11.03
C THR A 204 2.59 -12.87 10.94
N TYR A 205 1.35 -12.61 10.62
CA TYR A 205 0.77 -11.28 10.58
C TYR A 205 -0.26 -11.15 11.68
N ASP A 206 -0.08 -10.15 12.53
CA ASP A 206 -0.88 -9.97 13.74
C ASP A 206 -2.16 -9.16 13.54
N GLY A 207 -2.42 -8.67 12.33
CA GLY A 207 -3.55 -7.78 12.08
C GLY A 207 -3.38 -6.45 12.81
N CYS A 208 -4.17 -6.21 13.86
CA CYS A 208 -4.15 -4.96 14.63
C CYS A 208 -4.38 -3.73 13.74
N SER A 209 -5.23 -3.85 12.71
CA SER A 209 -5.67 -2.71 11.92
C SER A 209 -6.23 -1.63 12.82
N SER A 210 -5.89 -0.37 12.58
CA SER A 210 -6.15 0.70 13.53
C SER A 210 -6.55 1.99 12.83
N ALA A 211 -7.36 2.81 13.49
CA ALA A 211 -7.74 4.14 13.01
C ALA A 211 -7.34 5.21 14.03
N TYR A 212 -6.85 6.34 13.53
CA TYR A 212 -6.37 7.48 14.31
C TYR A 212 -7.08 8.76 13.89
N ASN A 213 -7.40 9.61 14.85
CA ASN A 213 -7.86 10.97 14.58
C ASN A 213 -6.70 11.85 14.06
N ALA A 214 -7.06 13.00 13.52
CA ALA A 214 -6.10 14.03 13.08
C ALA A 214 -5.23 14.60 14.21
N ASP A 215 -5.57 14.42 15.47
CA ASP A 215 -4.73 14.78 16.64
C ASP A 215 -3.77 13.65 17.06
N GLY A 216 -3.84 12.49 16.35
CA GLY A 216 -3.04 11.31 16.62
C GLY A 216 -3.62 10.35 17.66
N THR A 217 -4.81 10.63 18.22
CA THR A 217 -5.46 9.72 19.16
C THR A 217 -6.01 8.49 18.47
N LEU A 218 -5.81 7.32 19.10
CA LEU A 218 -6.37 6.05 18.61
C LEU A 218 -7.88 6.04 18.75
N ILE A 219 -8.61 5.86 17.64
CA ILE A 219 -10.06 5.73 17.62
C ILE A 219 -10.43 4.28 17.96
N THR A 220 -9.85 3.34 17.23
CA THR A 220 -10.12 1.90 17.37
C THR A 220 -8.93 1.08 16.85
N SER A 221 -8.86 -0.15 17.32
CA SER A 221 -7.90 -1.14 16.84
C SER A 221 -8.57 -2.51 16.79
N ALA A 222 -8.35 -3.25 15.70
CA ALA A 222 -8.77 -4.64 15.60
C ALA A 222 -8.00 -5.51 16.61
N GLU A 223 -8.63 -6.60 17.02
CA GLU A 223 -8.01 -7.58 17.91
C GLU A 223 -6.82 -8.28 17.20
N MET A 224 -5.79 -8.58 17.97
CA MET A 224 -4.60 -9.28 17.48
C MET A 224 -4.96 -10.72 17.06
N TYR A 225 -4.51 -11.12 15.89
CA TYR A 225 -4.73 -12.44 15.27
C TYR A 225 -6.20 -12.78 15.00
N ALA A 226 -7.10 -11.83 15.10
CA ALA A 226 -8.50 -11.98 14.75
C ALA A 226 -8.78 -11.41 13.35
N ASP A 227 -9.56 -12.16 12.58
CA ASP A 227 -10.17 -11.65 11.34
C ASP A 227 -11.44 -10.90 11.72
N THR A 228 -11.39 -9.58 11.65
CA THR A 228 -12.46 -8.69 12.11
C THR A 228 -12.78 -7.65 11.03
N LEU A 229 -14.06 -7.32 10.94
CA LEU A 229 -14.60 -6.20 10.14
C LEU A 229 -14.84 -4.99 11.01
#